data_43ba0768324c3d2bbe670665aee065b3
#
_entry.id   43ba0768324c3d2bbe670665aee065b3
#
_cell.length_a   1.000
_cell.length_b   1.000
_cell.length_c   1.000
_cell.angle_alpha   90.00
_cell.angle_beta   90.00
_cell.angle_gamma   90.00
#
_symmetry.space_group_name_H-M   'P 1'
#
loop_
_entity.id
_entity.type
_entity.pdbx_description
1 polymer ?
#
loop_
_entity_poly.entity_id
_entity_poly.type
_entity_poly.pdbx_seq_one_letter_code
_entity_poly.pdbx_strand_id
1 'polypeptide(L)'
;MAAYVEAVLRGGYSGVCPAVAVACSLYSVRFEAVRGRTRERALARMEGLSEALRLPSSLPDPDQRITPCGFCVALPSLTHLQQELGEMYLGMGIVGEAMKIFERLELWEPLIVTYRMLGKLHVAQHLIEDRLTEDPDSPKLLCAYGDVTRDDKYYHEAWEKSGHRYGRAQRNLAWNAQQRKDFRAAREHYDCL
;
A
#
# COMPACT_ATOMS: atom_id res chain seq x y z
N MET A 1 21.47 13.79 -0.78
CA MET A 1 20.25 13.82 0.06
C MET A 1 20.40 12.94 1.31
N ALA A 2 20.82 11.66 1.23
CA ALA A 2 21.00 10.78 2.40
C ALA A 2 21.93 11.35 3.49
N ALA A 3 23.07 11.95 3.13
CA ALA A 3 23.99 12.56 4.09
C ALA A 3 23.39 13.75 4.83
N TYR A 4 22.52 14.52 4.19
CA TYR A 4 21.82 15.65 4.80
C TYR A 4 20.80 15.17 5.84
N VAL A 5 20.05 14.15 5.49
CA VAL A 5 19.06 13.51 6.38
C VAL A 5 19.76 12.90 7.60
N GLU A 6 20.89 12.22 7.39
CA GLU A 6 21.71 11.68 8.50
C GLU A 6 22.27 12.76 9.42
N ALA A 7 22.70 13.89 8.88
CA ALA A 7 23.20 15.03 9.69
C ALA A 7 22.07 15.60 10.57
N VAL A 8 20.87 15.74 10.03
CA VAL A 8 19.69 16.20 10.79
C VAL A 8 19.32 15.20 11.89
N LEU A 9 19.33 13.89 11.58
CA LEU A 9 18.97 12.85 12.54
C LEU A 9 20.01 12.62 13.64
N ARG A 10 21.30 12.85 13.34
CA ARG A 10 22.40 12.78 14.33
C ARG A 10 22.34 13.90 15.38
N GLY A 11 21.78 15.05 15.04
CA GLY A 11 21.62 16.17 15.98
C GLY A 11 20.54 15.94 17.06
N GLY A 12 19.80 14.86 16.97
CA GLY A 12 18.68 14.54 17.87
C GLY A 12 17.49 15.48 17.66
N TYR A 13 16.37 15.14 18.29
CA TYR A 13 15.13 15.93 18.17
C TYR A 13 15.19 17.30 18.92
N SER A 14 16.19 17.53 19.76
CA SER A 14 16.29 18.71 20.62
C SER A 14 16.65 20.01 19.91
N GLY A 15 17.10 19.97 18.68
CA GLY A 15 17.49 21.16 17.90
C GLY A 15 16.75 21.32 16.58
N VAL A 16 15.87 20.40 16.23
CA VAL A 16 15.18 20.38 14.93
C VAL A 16 13.66 20.33 15.15
N CYS A 17 12.92 21.10 14.35
CA CYS A 17 11.47 21.03 14.38
C CYS A 17 11.00 19.57 14.19
N PRO A 18 10.11 19.05 15.09
CA PRO A 18 9.66 17.66 15.05
C PRO A 18 9.10 17.24 13.68
N ALA A 19 8.37 18.12 12.99
CA ALA A 19 7.84 17.85 11.66
C ALA A 19 8.96 17.60 10.64
N VAL A 20 10.04 18.37 10.68
CA VAL A 20 11.22 18.19 9.81
C VAL A 20 11.94 16.89 10.13
N ALA A 21 12.10 16.56 11.41
CA ALA A 21 12.74 15.30 11.82
C ALA A 21 11.94 14.06 11.36
N VAL A 22 10.60 14.10 11.49
CA VAL A 22 9.71 13.05 10.98
C VAL A 22 9.82 12.92 9.46
N ALA A 23 9.79 14.04 8.73
CA ALA A 23 9.94 14.03 7.28
C ALA A 23 11.28 13.46 6.85
N CYS A 24 12.39 13.88 7.48
CA CYS A 24 13.72 13.34 7.22
C CYS A 24 13.78 11.83 7.47
N SER A 25 13.18 11.37 8.58
CA SER A 25 13.10 9.94 8.91
C SER A 25 12.34 9.15 7.83
N LEU A 26 11.19 9.67 7.37
CA LEU A 26 10.41 9.06 6.29
C LEU A 26 11.17 8.99 4.97
N TYR A 27 11.81 10.06 4.57
CA TYR A 27 12.66 10.06 3.36
C TYR A 27 13.78 9.04 3.43
N SER A 28 14.42 8.91 4.61
CA SER A 28 15.45 7.89 4.83
C SER A 28 14.87 6.47 4.70
N VAL A 29 13.73 6.21 5.35
CA VAL A 29 13.03 4.92 5.29
C VAL A 29 12.67 4.54 3.85
N ARG A 30 12.03 5.45 3.11
CA ARG A 30 11.64 5.20 1.71
C ARG A 30 12.84 4.96 0.80
N PHE A 31 13.94 5.68 1.01
CA PHE A 31 15.18 5.48 0.26
C PHE A 31 15.85 4.13 0.57
N GLU A 32 15.83 3.71 1.83
CA GLU A 32 16.42 2.45 2.28
C GLU A 32 15.56 1.23 1.94
N ALA A 33 14.22 1.38 1.92
CA ALA A 33 13.27 0.31 1.63
C ALA A 33 13.41 -0.28 0.22
N VAL A 34 13.84 0.53 -0.74
CA VAL A 34 14.07 0.09 -2.13
C VAL A 34 15.30 -0.81 -2.25
N ARG A 35 16.23 -0.74 -1.30
CA ARG A 35 17.51 -1.46 -1.34
C ARG A 35 17.44 -2.73 -0.50
N GLY A 36 17.65 -3.89 -1.08
CA GLY A 36 17.55 -5.19 -0.40
C GLY A 36 18.35 -5.28 0.91
N ARG A 37 19.60 -4.76 0.93
CA ARG A 37 20.48 -4.82 2.11
C ARG A 37 20.04 -3.95 3.30
N THR A 38 19.23 -2.92 3.06
CA THR A 38 18.82 -1.93 4.08
C THR A 38 17.34 -2.02 4.41
N ARG A 39 16.61 -2.94 3.78
CA ARG A 39 15.16 -3.07 3.92
C ARG A 39 14.71 -3.38 5.35
N GLU A 40 15.41 -4.28 6.04
CA GLU A 40 15.10 -4.61 7.44
C GLU A 40 15.31 -3.41 8.38
N ARG A 41 16.39 -2.65 8.15
CA ARG A 41 16.65 -1.43 8.91
C ARG A 41 15.60 -0.36 8.63
N ALA A 42 15.17 -0.23 7.38
CA ALA A 42 14.10 0.66 7.00
C ALA A 42 12.78 0.29 7.69
N LEU A 43 12.46 -1.01 7.74
CA LEU A 43 11.28 -1.51 8.44
C LEU A 43 11.33 -1.17 9.93
N ALA A 44 12.43 -1.49 10.62
CA ALA A 44 12.58 -1.19 12.06
C ALA A 44 12.46 0.31 12.36
N ARG A 45 12.97 1.17 11.47
CA ARG A 45 12.80 2.63 11.59
C ARG A 45 11.35 3.06 11.38
N MET A 46 10.65 2.45 10.42
CA MET A 46 9.24 2.76 10.15
C MET A 46 8.33 2.34 11.31
N GLU A 47 8.61 1.17 11.90
CA GLU A 47 7.94 0.70 13.12
C GLU A 47 8.13 1.70 14.27
N GLY A 48 9.36 2.07 14.58
CA GLY A 48 9.67 3.02 15.63
C GLY A 48 9.04 4.40 15.38
N LEU A 49 9.01 4.85 14.13
CA LEU A 49 8.36 6.11 13.76
C LEU A 49 6.83 6.04 13.94
N SER A 50 6.21 4.95 13.50
CA SER A 50 4.77 4.72 13.63
C SER A 50 4.37 4.65 15.12
N GLU A 51 5.18 4.00 15.95
CA GLU A 51 4.95 3.91 17.39
C GLU A 51 5.13 5.26 18.08
N ALA A 52 6.21 5.99 17.79
CA ALA A 52 6.47 7.31 18.34
C ALA A 52 5.36 8.32 18.01
N LEU A 53 4.77 8.24 16.83
CA LEU A 53 3.65 9.10 16.43
C LEU A 53 2.31 8.71 17.06
N ARG A 54 2.18 7.47 17.53
CA ARG A 54 0.97 7.00 18.23
C ARG A 54 0.98 7.32 19.71
N LEU A 55 2.16 7.36 20.34
CA LEU A 55 2.31 7.61 21.78
C LEU A 55 2.49 9.11 22.03
N PRO A 56 1.55 9.78 22.70
CA PRO A 56 1.64 11.22 22.96
C PRO A 56 2.82 11.62 23.85
N SER A 57 3.36 10.68 24.64
CA SER A 57 4.45 10.90 25.60
C SER A 57 5.86 10.93 25.01
N SER A 58 6.06 10.44 23.79
CA SER A 58 7.39 10.34 23.16
C SER A 58 7.79 11.55 22.31
N LEU A 59 6.85 12.45 22.06
CA LEU A 59 7.06 13.69 21.30
C LEU A 59 6.65 14.89 22.14
N PRO A 60 7.20 16.09 21.89
CA PRO A 60 6.76 17.32 22.54
C PRO A 60 5.26 17.54 22.43
N ASP A 61 4.68 18.34 23.31
CA ASP A 61 3.26 18.71 23.32
C ASP A 61 2.71 18.97 21.92
N PRO A 62 1.45 18.57 21.61
CA PRO A 62 0.84 18.80 20.30
C PRO A 62 1.01 20.22 19.79
N ASP A 63 0.89 21.21 20.70
CA ASP A 63 1.06 22.61 20.36
C ASP A 63 2.51 22.96 19.95
N GLN A 64 3.49 22.28 20.53
CA GLN A 64 4.91 22.45 20.16
C GLN A 64 5.29 21.71 18.89
N ARG A 65 4.52 20.69 18.49
CA ARG A 65 4.73 19.91 17.25
C ARG A 65 4.27 20.68 16.02
N ILE A 66 3.14 21.36 16.13
CA ILE A 66 2.43 21.95 14.99
C ILE A 66 2.87 23.40 14.76
N THR A 67 3.10 24.16 15.84
CA THR A 67 3.17 25.61 15.78
C THR A 67 4.38 26.17 14.99
N PRO A 68 5.65 25.69 15.13
CA PRO A 68 6.76 26.37 14.47
C PRO A 68 6.93 26.05 12.98
N CYS A 69 6.57 24.85 12.54
CA CYS A 69 6.89 24.36 11.18
C CYS A 69 5.86 23.40 10.61
N GLY A 70 4.64 23.35 11.15
CA GLY A 70 3.62 22.38 10.75
C GLY A 70 3.25 22.41 9.27
N PHE A 71 3.39 23.59 8.65
CA PHE A 71 3.09 23.79 7.23
C PHE A 71 4.33 23.84 6.33
N CYS A 72 5.54 23.73 6.89
CA CYS A 72 6.78 23.76 6.12
C CYS A 72 7.10 22.44 5.43
N VAL A 73 6.46 21.35 5.84
CA VAL A 73 6.74 20.00 5.34
C VAL A 73 5.42 19.26 5.13
N ALA A 74 5.26 18.66 3.95
CA ALA A 74 4.14 17.75 3.68
C ALA A 74 4.37 16.42 4.43
N LEU A 75 3.66 16.23 5.53
CA LEU A 75 3.64 14.96 6.26
C LEU A 75 2.41 14.16 5.86
N PRO A 76 2.56 12.85 5.60
CA PRO A 76 1.43 11.97 5.41
C PRO A 76 0.64 11.81 6.72
N SER A 77 -0.65 11.49 6.61
CA SER A 77 -1.47 11.16 7.77
C SER A 77 -0.94 9.91 8.48
N LEU A 78 -1.25 9.75 9.75
CA LEU A 78 -0.86 8.56 10.53
C LEU A 78 -1.41 7.27 9.89
N THR A 79 -2.63 7.31 9.36
CA THR A 79 -3.25 6.20 8.64
C THR A 79 -2.45 5.82 7.40
N HIS A 80 -1.98 6.81 6.64
CA HIS A 80 -1.15 6.56 5.46
C HIS A 80 0.22 5.98 5.82
N LEU A 81 0.84 6.45 6.91
CA LEU A 81 2.08 5.86 7.42
C LEU A 81 1.91 4.40 7.85
N GLN A 82 0.79 4.09 8.49
CA GLN A 82 0.48 2.71 8.87
C GLN A 82 0.19 1.84 7.65
N GLN A 83 -0.45 2.39 6.62
CA GLN A 83 -0.62 1.70 5.35
C GLN A 83 0.74 1.39 4.70
N GLU A 84 1.64 2.38 4.60
CA GLU A 84 3.01 2.16 4.08
C GLU A 84 3.76 1.09 4.88
N LEU A 85 3.62 1.08 6.21
CA LEU A 85 4.20 0.04 7.07
C LEU A 85 3.63 -1.34 6.74
N GLY A 86 2.32 -1.46 6.56
CA GLY A 86 1.68 -2.70 6.13
C GLY A 86 2.18 -3.19 4.77
N GLU A 87 2.35 -2.29 3.81
CA GLU A 87 2.90 -2.59 2.49
C GLU A 87 4.38 -3.04 2.57
N MET A 88 5.17 -2.44 3.47
CA MET A 88 6.54 -2.88 3.74
C MET A 88 6.58 -4.30 4.31
N TYR A 89 5.71 -4.63 5.27
CA TYR A 89 5.56 -6.00 5.79
C TYR A 89 5.20 -6.99 4.68
N LEU A 90 4.25 -6.66 3.80
CA LEU A 90 3.92 -7.50 2.65
C LEU A 90 5.12 -7.72 1.72
N GLY A 91 5.86 -6.65 1.43
CA GLY A 91 7.06 -6.71 0.60
C GLY A 91 8.19 -7.58 1.18
N MET A 92 8.16 -7.83 2.49
CA MET A 92 9.10 -8.71 3.20
C MET A 92 8.52 -10.10 3.47
N GLY A 93 7.27 -10.37 3.10
CA GLY A 93 6.60 -11.64 3.35
C GLY A 93 6.06 -11.80 4.78
N ILE A 94 6.07 -10.74 5.59
CA ILE A 94 5.52 -10.74 6.96
C ILE A 94 4.01 -10.47 6.90
N VAL A 95 3.30 -11.40 6.27
CA VAL A 95 1.89 -11.23 5.87
C VAL A 95 0.96 -11.08 7.08
N GLY A 96 1.27 -11.74 8.21
CA GLY A 96 0.44 -11.70 9.42
C GLY A 96 0.35 -10.31 10.07
N GLU A 97 1.47 -9.58 10.13
CA GLU A 97 1.49 -8.23 10.69
C GLU A 97 0.85 -7.22 9.74
N ALA A 98 1.08 -7.37 8.43
CA ALA A 98 0.41 -6.57 7.42
C ALA A 98 -1.12 -6.70 7.51
N MET A 99 -1.63 -7.92 7.66
CA MET A 99 -3.06 -8.20 7.80
C MET A 99 -3.67 -7.46 8.99
N LYS A 100 -3.04 -7.52 10.18
CA LYS A 100 -3.53 -6.83 11.39
C LYS A 100 -3.63 -5.31 11.19
N ILE A 101 -2.70 -4.73 10.44
CA ILE A 101 -2.72 -3.29 10.13
C ILE A 101 -3.88 -2.97 9.19
N PHE A 102 -4.04 -3.73 8.10
CA PHE A 102 -5.08 -3.47 7.11
C PHE A 102 -6.49 -3.74 7.65
N GLU A 103 -6.67 -4.76 8.51
CA GLU A 103 -7.93 -5.00 9.22
C GLU A 103 -8.30 -3.81 10.12
N ARG A 104 -7.33 -3.31 10.91
CA ARG A 104 -7.56 -2.16 11.79
C ARG A 104 -7.87 -0.87 11.03
N LEU A 105 -7.30 -0.69 9.84
CA LEU A 105 -7.51 0.48 8.99
C LEU A 105 -8.69 0.31 8.03
N GLU A 106 -9.35 -0.85 8.04
CA GLU A 106 -10.46 -1.21 7.13
C GLU A 106 -10.10 -1.05 5.64
N LEU A 107 -8.84 -1.33 5.30
CA LEU A 107 -8.34 -1.22 3.93
C LEU A 107 -8.58 -2.54 3.17
N TRP A 108 -9.73 -2.64 2.52
CA TRP A 108 -10.17 -3.87 1.84
C TRP A 108 -9.28 -4.26 0.64
N GLU A 109 -8.75 -3.29 -0.13
CA GLU A 109 -7.89 -3.60 -1.29
C GLU A 109 -6.62 -4.38 -0.89
N PRO A 110 -5.78 -3.91 0.04
CA PRO A 110 -4.63 -4.67 0.50
C PRO A 110 -5.01 -5.91 1.31
N LEU A 111 -6.16 -5.95 1.99
CA LEU A 111 -6.65 -7.16 2.66
C LEU A 111 -6.91 -8.30 1.68
N ILE A 112 -7.56 -8.03 0.54
CA ILE A 112 -7.78 -9.04 -0.51
C ILE A 112 -6.44 -9.63 -0.99
N VAL A 113 -5.45 -8.77 -1.24
CA VAL A 113 -4.10 -9.22 -1.65
C VAL A 113 -3.48 -10.09 -0.56
N THR A 114 -3.60 -9.68 0.69
CA THR A 114 -3.06 -10.38 1.85
C THR A 114 -3.70 -11.76 2.02
N TYR A 115 -5.02 -11.88 1.95
CA TYR A 115 -5.73 -13.15 2.02
C TYR A 115 -5.37 -14.09 0.85
N ARG A 116 -5.17 -13.53 -0.35
CA ARG A 116 -4.68 -14.32 -1.50
C ARG A 116 -3.28 -14.88 -1.24
N MET A 117 -2.37 -14.08 -0.69
CA MET A 117 -1.01 -14.54 -0.34
C MET A 117 -1.03 -15.63 0.73
N LEU A 118 -1.98 -15.58 1.66
CA LEU A 118 -2.19 -16.61 2.69
C LEU A 118 -2.93 -17.85 2.17
N GLY A 119 -3.39 -17.86 0.92
CA GLY A 119 -4.20 -18.94 0.36
C GLY A 119 -5.63 -19.00 0.89
N LYS A 120 -6.08 -18.00 1.66
CA LYS A 120 -7.43 -17.89 2.22
C LYS A 120 -8.41 -17.30 1.19
N LEU A 121 -8.55 -17.99 0.03
CA LEU A 121 -9.32 -17.46 -1.10
C LEU A 121 -10.80 -17.26 -0.76
N HIS A 122 -11.39 -18.15 0.05
CA HIS A 122 -12.79 -18.06 0.47
C HIS A 122 -13.08 -16.80 1.29
N VAL A 123 -12.13 -16.37 2.17
CA VAL A 123 -12.29 -15.14 2.96
C VAL A 123 -12.18 -13.90 2.05
N ALA A 124 -11.22 -13.92 1.11
CA ALA A 124 -11.08 -12.86 0.13
C ALA A 124 -12.34 -12.74 -0.74
N GLN A 125 -12.91 -13.87 -1.17
CA GLN A 125 -14.12 -13.89 -1.97
C GLN A 125 -15.30 -13.27 -1.22
N HIS A 126 -15.56 -13.70 0.02
CA HIS A 126 -16.64 -13.16 0.85
C HIS A 126 -16.48 -11.65 1.07
N LEU A 127 -15.27 -11.20 1.37
CA LEU A 127 -14.99 -9.76 1.53
C LEU A 127 -15.31 -8.96 0.26
N ILE A 128 -15.00 -9.51 -0.91
CA ILE A 128 -15.30 -8.86 -2.19
C ILE A 128 -16.81 -8.87 -2.45
N GLU A 129 -17.49 -9.98 -2.19
CA GLU A 129 -18.95 -10.10 -2.35
C GLU A 129 -19.68 -9.08 -1.47
N ASP A 130 -19.28 -8.94 -0.21
CA ASP A 130 -19.86 -7.94 0.70
C ASP A 130 -19.67 -6.52 0.14
N ARG A 131 -18.50 -6.20 -0.40
CA ARG A 131 -18.24 -4.88 -1.01
C ARG A 131 -18.95 -4.67 -2.34
N LEU A 132 -19.15 -5.72 -3.13
CA LEU A 132 -19.94 -5.65 -4.37
C LEU A 132 -21.42 -5.41 -4.10
N THR A 133 -21.94 -5.74 -2.90
CA THR A 133 -23.31 -5.34 -2.53
C THR A 133 -23.44 -3.84 -2.33
N GLU A 134 -22.38 -3.15 -1.90
CA GLU A 134 -22.33 -1.70 -1.70
C GLU A 134 -22.06 -0.95 -3.03
N ASP A 135 -21.12 -1.46 -3.84
CA ASP A 135 -20.71 -0.89 -5.12
C ASP A 135 -20.63 -1.97 -6.22
N PRO A 136 -21.77 -2.32 -6.85
CA PRO A 136 -21.84 -3.41 -7.84
C PRO A 136 -21.09 -3.10 -9.15
N ASP A 137 -20.84 -1.83 -9.43
CA ASP A 137 -20.23 -1.39 -10.69
C ASP A 137 -18.75 -1.05 -10.57
N SER A 138 -18.14 -1.34 -9.42
CA SER A 138 -16.73 -1.05 -9.19
C SER A 138 -15.80 -1.94 -10.03
N PRO A 139 -15.06 -1.40 -11.03
CA PRO A 139 -14.17 -2.20 -11.86
C PRO A 139 -13.02 -2.81 -11.04
N LYS A 140 -12.64 -2.15 -9.94
CA LYS A 140 -11.59 -2.63 -9.04
C LYS A 140 -12.01 -3.91 -8.31
N LEU A 141 -13.23 -3.94 -7.77
CA LEU A 141 -13.79 -5.09 -7.09
C LEU A 141 -14.00 -6.27 -8.04
N LEU A 142 -14.55 -6.00 -9.23
CA LEU A 142 -14.74 -7.00 -10.26
C LEU A 142 -13.41 -7.64 -10.70
N CYS A 143 -12.37 -6.84 -10.93
CA CYS A 143 -11.04 -7.39 -11.22
C CYS A 143 -10.47 -8.19 -10.06
N ALA A 144 -10.65 -7.73 -8.80
CA ALA A 144 -10.20 -8.48 -7.64
C ALA A 144 -10.96 -9.82 -7.49
N TYR A 145 -12.26 -9.84 -7.84
CA TYR A 145 -13.05 -11.05 -7.86
C TYR A 145 -12.57 -12.04 -8.93
N GLY A 146 -12.28 -11.54 -10.13
CA GLY A 146 -11.65 -12.33 -11.19
C GLY A 146 -10.28 -12.89 -10.79
N ASP A 147 -9.47 -12.11 -10.04
CA ASP A 147 -8.18 -12.58 -9.50
C ASP A 147 -8.33 -13.73 -8.49
N VAL A 148 -9.42 -13.76 -7.71
CA VAL A 148 -9.69 -14.80 -6.69
C VAL A 148 -10.32 -16.03 -7.33
N THR A 149 -11.32 -15.84 -8.20
CA THR A 149 -12.07 -16.94 -8.85
C THR A 149 -11.35 -17.53 -10.06
N ARG A 150 -10.36 -16.79 -10.63
CA ARG A 150 -9.68 -17.11 -11.89
C ARG A 150 -10.62 -17.20 -13.08
N ASP A 151 -11.68 -16.40 -13.11
CA ASP A 151 -12.66 -16.35 -14.18
C ASP A 151 -12.53 -15.03 -14.96
N ASP A 152 -12.25 -15.16 -16.25
CA ASP A 152 -12.06 -14.02 -17.17
C ASP A 152 -13.32 -13.18 -17.36
N LYS A 153 -14.50 -13.74 -17.09
CA LYS A 153 -15.78 -13.06 -17.21
C LYS A 153 -15.82 -11.75 -16.42
N TYR A 154 -15.27 -11.77 -15.20
CA TYR A 154 -15.25 -10.58 -14.33
C TYR A 154 -14.32 -9.47 -14.82
N TYR A 155 -13.25 -9.82 -15.55
CA TYR A 155 -12.40 -8.81 -16.19
C TYR A 155 -13.09 -8.17 -17.39
N HIS A 156 -13.85 -8.94 -18.19
CA HIS A 156 -14.66 -8.37 -19.27
C HIS A 156 -15.73 -7.43 -18.70
N GLU A 157 -16.43 -7.85 -17.67
CA GLU A 157 -17.43 -7.04 -17.00
C GLU A 157 -16.82 -5.74 -16.42
N ALA A 158 -15.66 -5.83 -15.79
CA ALA A 158 -14.92 -4.67 -15.28
C ALA A 158 -14.53 -3.69 -16.40
N TRP A 159 -14.15 -4.20 -17.56
CA TRP A 159 -13.80 -3.40 -18.73
C TRP A 159 -15.01 -2.65 -19.28
N GLU A 160 -16.13 -3.33 -19.46
CA GLU A 160 -17.38 -2.74 -19.94
C GLU A 160 -17.94 -1.70 -18.97
N LYS A 161 -18.08 -2.05 -17.67
CA LYS A 161 -18.60 -1.13 -16.66
C LYS A 161 -17.73 0.11 -16.45
N SER A 162 -16.42 0.02 -16.70
CA SER A 162 -15.53 1.18 -16.67
C SER A 162 -15.63 2.09 -17.89
N GLY A 163 -16.43 1.75 -18.90
CA GLY A 163 -16.47 2.43 -20.18
C GLY A 163 -15.13 2.34 -20.94
N HIS A 164 -14.50 1.18 -20.90
CA HIS A 164 -13.23 0.87 -21.56
C HIS A 164 -12.03 1.70 -21.06
N ARG A 165 -12.01 2.05 -19.77
CA ARG A 165 -10.95 2.89 -19.18
C ARG A 165 -10.08 2.16 -18.16
N TYR A 166 -10.53 1.02 -17.63
CA TYR A 166 -9.82 0.31 -16.58
C TYR A 166 -8.80 -0.68 -17.15
N GLY A 167 -7.64 -0.20 -17.58
CA GLY A 167 -6.59 -0.97 -18.26
C GLY A 167 -6.06 -2.19 -17.47
N ARG A 168 -6.30 -2.29 -16.14
CA ARG A 168 -5.95 -3.50 -15.37
C ARG A 168 -6.73 -4.72 -15.85
N ALA A 169 -8.01 -4.55 -16.22
CA ALA A 169 -8.83 -5.64 -16.73
C ALA A 169 -8.22 -6.27 -18.00
N GLN A 170 -7.85 -5.43 -18.98
CA GLN A 170 -7.21 -5.89 -20.22
C GLN A 170 -5.84 -6.53 -19.98
N ARG A 171 -5.03 -5.97 -19.07
CA ARG A 171 -3.74 -6.59 -18.70
C ARG A 171 -3.91 -7.98 -18.11
N ASN A 172 -4.93 -8.18 -17.26
CA ASN A 172 -5.20 -9.49 -16.66
C ASN A 172 -5.70 -10.49 -17.72
N LEU A 173 -6.56 -10.07 -18.64
CA LEU A 173 -7.01 -10.89 -19.78
C LEU A 173 -5.84 -11.28 -20.67
N ALA A 174 -4.99 -10.32 -21.03
CA ALA A 174 -3.79 -10.57 -21.83
C ALA A 174 -2.85 -11.55 -21.11
N TRP A 175 -2.64 -11.38 -19.81
CA TRP A 175 -1.83 -12.31 -19.02
C TRP A 175 -2.42 -13.72 -19.01
N ASN A 176 -3.72 -13.86 -18.79
CA ASN A 176 -4.39 -15.16 -18.79
C ASN A 176 -4.33 -15.85 -20.17
N ALA A 177 -4.52 -15.08 -21.25
CA ALA A 177 -4.35 -15.58 -22.61
C ALA A 177 -2.90 -16.04 -22.88
N GLN A 178 -1.91 -15.30 -22.41
CA GLN A 178 -0.50 -15.67 -22.51
C GLN A 178 -0.18 -16.97 -21.75
N GLN A 179 -0.75 -17.15 -20.54
CA GLN A 179 -0.59 -18.39 -19.78
C GLN A 179 -1.19 -19.60 -20.51
N ARG A 180 -2.27 -19.41 -21.26
CA ARG A 180 -2.90 -20.41 -22.13
C ARG A 180 -2.17 -20.60 -23.47
N LYS A 181 -1.08 -19.84 -23.70
CA LYS A 181 -0.31 -19.80 -24.96
C LYS A 181 -1.10 -19.28 -26.17
N ASP A 182 -2.19 -18.58 -25.93
CA ASP A 182 -2.95 -17.86 -26.96
C ASP A 182 -2.37 -16.46 -27.14
N PHE A 183 -1.26 -16.40 -27.89
CA PHE A 183 -0.54 -15.14 -28.13
C PHE A 183 -1.31 -14.18 -29.01
N ARG A 184 -2.27 -14.67 -29.80
CA ARG A 184 -3.11 -13.83 -30.63
C ARG A 184 -4.10 -13.04 -29.79
N ALA A 185 -4.85 -13.71 -28.92
CA ALA A 185 -5.76 -13.07 -27.98
C ALA A 185 -5.01 -12.14 -27.03
N ALA A 186 -3.82 -12.56 -26.53
CA ALA A 186 -3.01 -11.72 -25.68
C ALA A 186 -2.62 -10.39 -26.35
N ARG A 187 -2.25 -10.42 -27.63
CA ARG A 187 -1.93 -9.24 -28.42
C ARG A 187 -3.16 -8.33 -28.57
N GLU A 188 -4.30 -8.88 -28.92
CA GLU A 188 -5.56 -8.12 -29.07
C GLU A 188 -5.90 -7.36 -27.78
N HIS A 189 -5.74 -7.98 -26.60
CA HIS A 189 -5.95 -7.33 -25.31
C HIS A 189 -4.91 -6.24 -25.00
N TYR A 190 -3.63 -6.42 -25.39
CA TYR A 190 -2.61 -5.38 -25.22
C TYR A 190 -2.80 -4.21 -26.19
N ASP A 191 -3.30 -4.46 -27.40
CA ASP A 191 -3.58 -3.41 -28.39
C ASP A 191 -4.78 -2.52 -27.99
N CYS A 192 -5.61 -2.97 -27.01
CA CYS A 192 -6.74 -2.21 -26.43
C CYS A 192 -6.31 -1.26 -25.27
N LEU A 193 -5.06 -1.27 -24.83
CA LEU A 193 -4.57 -0.45 -23.71
C LEU A 193 -4.09 0.92 -24.17
#